data_7e26d226a7b4f70848ebe389bced30a6
#
_entry.id   7e26d226a7b4f70848ebe389bced30a6
#
_cell.length_a   1.000
_cell.length_b   1.000
_cell.length_c   1.000
_cell.angle_alpha   90.00
_cell.angle_beta   90.00
_cell.angle_gamma   90.00
#
_symmetry.space_group_name_H-M   'P 1'
#
loop_
_entity.id
_entity.type
_entity.pdbx_description
1 polymer ?
#
loop_
_entity_poly.entity_id
_entity_poly.type
_entity_poly.pdbx_seq_one_letter_code
_entity_poly.pdbx_strand_id
1 'polypeptide(L)'
;QDARDAAEKADLLANAEWMTRKLRLAADAVVGAALSTAVRQARRYENGMVVDNDDEEDLDDRLRAIADDVDLLMRDLADPSLEDRLRATIEGWLRGGRPEPIRPLHWPLEFPEVMRRGGFEAVVGNPPFIGGKRVSGAVGKDVREYLKTYIARDKPGNADLCSYFLLRDLDISWRGRVGIIATNTIAQGDTREVGLDQAIGNGVSVYRAVKSQPWPGTASLQVSLVWIGHAQDGESRTLDGREVRAITPSLDARSRVSGNPHRLAANANQSFQGCVVLGMGFVLESARAQELIQADPRNKDVLFPFLNGEDLNSRPDCSASRWVIDFNERSIEEAADYGDCFPIVENEVKSVRQLSNRKVYRERWWRFAERQPALRRAKSDLDRVLVIALVSKTGLPVWVSARQVQSHALGVFVLDRDAYLTLLSSNLHFAWWTTKGESTLETRLRYTPSDGFETFPLPELTARMDRVGEELHSVRRSVMLGRSLGLTKLYNLVHDPAVTDEEIRRLREIHTEIDYATAQAYGWDDLDLGHGFHDTRQGRRFTIAPDVQVEVLDRLLELNHARYADEVGQGRHAKKPRAKRPGNVAHRLPLGGPVQPEEPLF
;
A
#
# COMPACT_ATOMS: atom_id res chain seq x y z
N GLN A 1 2.67 -10.43 -50.32
CA GLN A 1 2.93 -11.76 -49.75
C GLN A 1 2.01 -12.76 -50.42
N ASP A 2 2.58 -13.73 -51.13
CA ASP A 2 1.85 -14.69 -51.95
C ASP A 2 1.21 -15.74 -51.04
N ALA A 3 -0.01 -16.21 -51.38
CA ALA A 3 -0.72 -17.26 -50.64
C ALA A 3 0.09 -18.58 -50.57
N ARG A 4 0.96 -18.81 -51.53
CA ARG A 4 1.93 -19.94 -51.56
C ARG A 4 2.96 -19.84 -50.43
N ASP A 5 3.46 -18.63 -50.12
CA ASP A 5 4.42 -18.36 -49.05
C ASP A 5 3.78 -18.60 -47.66
N ALA A 6 2.50 -18.32 -47.54
CA ALA A 6 1.73 -18.61 -46.30
C ALA A 6 1.49 -20.12 -46.09
N ALA A 7 1.20 -20.85 -47.16
CA ALA A 7 0.99 -22.31 -47.10
C ALA A 7 2.30 -23.04 -46.77
N GLU A 8 3.41 -22.67 -47.45
CA GLU A 8 4.72 -23.24 -47.17
C GLU A 8 5.19 -23.01 -45.73
N LYS A 9 4.95 -21.81 -45.19
CA LYS A 9 5.22 -21.50 -43.78
C LYS A 9 4.36 -22.31 -42.81
N ALA A 10 3.09 -22.54 -43.15
CA ALA A 10 2.20 -23.37 -42.34
C ALA A 10 2.65 -24.85 -42.32
N ASP A 11 3.08 -25.38 -43.47
CA ASP A 11 3.61 -26.75 -43.58
C ASP A 11 4.93 -26.91 -42.79
N LEU A 12 5.83 -25.94 -42.87
CA LEU A 12 7.06 -25.93 -42.10
C LEU A 12 6.80 -25.86 -40.59
N LEU A 13 5.82 -25.04 -40.15
CA LEU A 13 5.40 -24.97 -38.77
C LEU A 13 4.83 -26.32 -38.29
N ALA A 14 3.91 -26.88 -39.05
CA ALA A 14 3.30 -28.19 -38.72
C ALA A 14 4.36 -29.29 -38.60
N ASN A 15 5.35 -29.32 -39.49
CA ASN A 15 6.46 -30.28 -39.42
C ASN A 15 7.32 -30.02 -38.16
N ALA A 16 7.63 -28.78 -37.82
CA ALA A 16 8.39 -28.45 -36.61
C ALA A 16 7.62 -28.83 -35.32
N GLU A 17 6.32 -28.60 -35.29
CA GLU A 17 5.44 -29.03 -34.18
C GLU A 17 5.39 -30.54 -34.05
N TRP A 18 5.29 -31.28 -35.17
CA TRP A 18 5.30 -32.71 -35.16
C TRP A 18 6.65 -33.28 -34.66
N MET A 19 7.76 -32.73 -35.14
CA MET A 19 9.11 -33.14 -34.72
C MET A 19 9.38 -32.87 -33.24
N THR A 20 8.83 -31.79 -32.69
CA THR A 20 9.02 -31.37 -31.28
C THR A 20 7.96 -31.87 -30.32
N ARG A 21 6.90 -32.59 -30.80
CA ARG A 21 5.73 -32.96 -29.99
C ARG A 21 6.07 -33.76 -28.73
N LYS A 22 7.04 -34.68 -28.80
CA LYS A 22 7.48 -35.47 -27.65
C LYS A 22 8.22 -34.63 -26.61
N LEU A 23 9.11 -33.74 -27.08
CA LEU A 23 9.82 -32.82 -26.23
C LEU A 23 8.84 -31.85 -25.54
N ARG A 24 7.81 -31.38 -26.27
CA ARG A 24 6.76 -30.54 -25.70
C ARG A 24 5.98 -31.30 -24.61
N LEU A 25 5.60 -32.53 -24.87
CA LEU A 25 4.90 -33.34 -23.88
C LEU A 25 5.74 -33.57 -22.62
N ALA A 26 7.04 -33.89 -22.77
CA ALA A 26 7.96 -33.99 -21.63
C ALA A 26 8.11 -32.68 -20.86
N ALA A 27 8.20 -31.53 -21.54
CA ALA A 27 8.26 -30.22 -20.93
C ALA A 27 6.93 -29.84 -20.25
N ASP A 28 5.79 -30.18 -20.86
CA ASP A 28 4.46 -30.01 -20.27
C ASP A 28 4.29 -30.85 -18.99
N ALA A 29 4.91 -32.03 -18.93
CA ALA A 29 4.92 -32.87 -17.74
C ALA A 29 5.56 -32.18 -16.54
N VAL A 30 6.71 -31.53 -16.74
CA VAL A 30 7.39 -30.80 -15.68
C VAL A 30 6.54 -29.62 -15.16
N VAL A 31 5.97 -28.83 -16.08
CA VAL A 31 5.12 -27.68 -15.71
C VAL A 31 3.82 -28.17 -15.05
N GLY A 32 3.20 -29.22 -15.59
CA GLY A 32 1.96 -29.77 -15.05
C GLY A 32 2.16 -30.38 -13.65
N ALA A 33 3.24 -31.12 -13.41
CA ALA A 33 3.60 -31.64 -12.11
C ALA A 33 3.81 -30.50 -11.10
N ALA A 34 4.57 -29.45 -11.47
CA ALA A 34 4.81 -28.29 -10.62
C ALA A 34 3.52 -27.54 -10.29
N LEU A 35 2.63 -27.29 -11.26
CA LEU A 35 1.33 -26.65 -11.02
C LEU A 35 0.43 -27.46 -10.09
N SER A 36 0.38 -28.78 -10.30
CA SER A 36 -0.51 -29.68 -9.56
C SER A 36 -0.08 -29.88 -8.10
N THR A 37 1.20 -29.66 -7.78
CA THR A 37 1.77 -29.78 -6.41
C THR A 37 1.95 -28.45 -5.70
N ALA A 38 1.95 -27.32 -6.42
CA ALA A 38 2.26 -26.00 -5.87
C ALA A 38 1.36 -25.59 -4.68
N VAL A 39 0.05 -25.85 -4.73
CA VAL A 39 -0.88 -25.52 -3.64
C VAL A 39 -0.58 -26.30 -2.35
N ARG A 40 -0.05 -27.52 -2.48
CA ARG A 40 0.29 -28.38 -1.35
C ARG A 40 1.58 -27.94 -0.68
N GLN A 41 2.58 -27.61 -1.48
CA GLN A 41 3.84 -27.05 -0.98
C GLN A 41 3.63 -25.75 -0.22
N ALA A 42 2.74 -24.86 -0.68
CA ALA A 42 2.42 -23.62 0.02
C ALA A 42 1.82 -23.85 1.41
N ARG A 43 1.02 -24.91 1.63
CA ARG A 43 0.45 -25.24 2.95
C ARG A 43 1.51 -25.71 3.96
N ARG A 44 2.60 -26.32 3.50
CA ARG A 44 3.72 -26.72 4.37
C ARG A 44 4.43 -25.53 5.00
N TYR A 45 4.41 -24.36 4.37
CA TYR A 45 5.16 -23.16 4.79
C TYR A 45 4.31 -22.10 5.51
N GLU A 46 2.98 -22.03 5.34
CA GLU A 46 2.15 -20.95 5.91
C GLU A 46 2.11 -20.91 7.45
N ASN A 47 2.41 -21.97 8.16
CA ASN A 47 2.31 -22.03 9.63
C ASN A 47 3.65 -22.21 10.37
N GLY A 48 4.79 -22.20 9.68
CA GLY A 48 6.10 -22.41 10.35
C GLY A 48 6.24 -23.75 11.05
N MET A 49 5.33 -24.69 10.79
CA MET A 49 5.40 -26.10 11.20
C MET A 49 5.40 -26.93 9.93
N VAL A 50 6.44 -27.72 9.77
CA VAL A 50 6.45 -28.80 8.80
C VAL A 50 5.39 -29.80 9.27
N VAL A 51 4.24 -29.79 8.62
CA VAL A 51 3.24 -30.86 8.78
C VAL A 51 3.66 -31.93 7.78
N ASP A 52 4.45 -32.89 8.22
CA ASP A 52 4.72 -34.12 7.50
C ASP A 52 3.40 -34.90 7.44
N ASN A 53 2.69 -34.75 6.33
CA ASN A 53 1.74 -35.75 5.88
C ASN A 53 2.49 -36.63 4.88
N ASP A 54 3.00 -37.74 5.35
CA ASP A 54 3.79 -38.72 4.59
C ASP A 54 3.04 -39.35 3.39
N ASP A 55 1.74 -39.08 3.22
CA ASP A 55 0.89 -39.69 2.17
C ASP A 55 0.62 -38.74 0.96
N GLU A 56 1.20 -37.55 0.90
CA GLU A 56 0.95 -36.60 -0.21
C GLU A 56 2.14 -36.53 -1.18
N GLU A 57 1.93 -36.98 -2.43
CA GLU A 57 2.89 -36.88 -3.53
C GLU A 57 3.41 -35.46 -3.70
N ASP A 58 4.73 -35.27 -3.65
CA ASP A 58 5.41 -34.03 -3.98
C ASP A 58 5.77 -33.94 -5.48
N LEU A 59 6.48 -32.84 -5.87
CA LEU A 59 6.90 -32.66 -7.26
C LEU A 59 7.81 -33.82 -7.74
N ASP A 60 8.75 -34.22 -6.91
CA ASP A 60 9.72 -35.25 -7.26
C ASP A 60 9.04 -36.62 -7.42
N ASP A 61 8.07 -36.94 -6.56
CA ASP A 61 7.29 -38.19 -6.65
C ASP A 61 6.47 -38.24 -7.93
N ARG A 62 5.82 -37.12 -8.31
CA ARG A 62 5.08 -37.04 -9.58
C ARG A 62 5.97 -37.20 -10.80
N LEU A 63 7.14 -36.54 -10.77
CA LEU A 63 8.09 -36.67 -11.88
C LEU A 63 8.66 -38.11 -11.96
N ARG A 64 8.98 -38.74 -10.82
CA ARG A 64 9.43 -40.14 -10.78
C ARG A 64 8.37 -41.10 -11.31
N ALA A 65 7.09 -40.88 -10.98
CA ALA A 65 5.98 -41.74 -11.41
C ALA A 65 5.82 -41.84 -12.94
N ILE A 66 6.29 -40.84 -13.70
CA ILE A 66 6.20 -40.83 -15.17
C ILE A 66 7.56 -40.84 -15.86
N ALA A 67 8.67 -40.87 -15.10
CA ALA A 67 10.02 -40.72 -15.66
C ALA A 67 10.35 -41.85 -16.67
N ASP A 68 10.03 -43.11 -16.31
CA ASP A 68 10.27 -44.25 -17.17
C ASP A 68 9.43 -44.20 -18.45
N ASP A 69 8.17 -43.79 -18.33
CA ASP A 69 7.25 -43.65 -19.46
C ASP A 69 7.71 -42.55 -20.42
N VAL A 70 8.19 -41.41 -19.87
CA VAL A 70 8.77 -40.33 -20.67
C VAL A 70 10.07 -40.77 -21.34
N ASP A 71 10.93 -41.56 -20.66
CA ASP A 71 12.16 -42.09 -21.26
C ASP A 71 11.85 -43.04 -22.43
N LEU A 72 10.85 -43.95 -22.26
CA LEU A 72 10.38 -44.80 -23.35
C LEU A 72 9.84 -43.97 -24.53
N LEU A 73 9.05 -42.94 -24.28
CA LEU A 73 8.56 -42.02 -25.31
C LEU A 73 9.71 -41.30 -26.07
N MET A 74 10.72 -40.83 -25.33
CA MET A 74 11.86 -40.12 -25.92
C MET A 74 12.77 -41.02 -26.75
N ARG A 75 12.85 -42.31 -26.43
CA ARG A 75 13.64 -43.30 -27.16
C ARG A 75 12.89 -43.97 -28.33
N ASP A 76 11.68 -43.52 -28.66
CA ASP A 76 10.79 -44.12 -29.66
C ASP A 76 10.43 -45.60 -29.37
N LEU A 77 10.46 -45.97 -28.10
CA LEU A 77 10.10 -47.33 -27.62
C LEU A 77 8.66 -47.43 -27.07
N ALA A 78 7.99 -46.29 -26.98
CA ALA A 78 6.61 -46.21 -26.49
C ALA A 78 5.63 -46.68 -27.56
N ASP A 79 4.64 -47.47 -27.15
CA ASP A 79 3.47 -47.75 -27.98
C ASP A 79 2.53 -46.50 -28.04
N PRO A 80 1.64 -46.43 -29.06
CA PRO A 80 0.72 -45.28 -29.18
C PRO A 80 -0.18 -45.07 -27.95
N SER A 81 -0.53 -46.16 -27.25
CA SER A 81 -1.41 -46.09 -26.07
C SER A 81 -0.69 -45.43 -24.86
N LEU A 82 0.63 -45.54 -24.78
CA LEU A 82 1.45 -44.90 -23.75
C LEU A 82 1.49 -43.40 -23.97
N GLU A 83 1.70 -42.94 -25.21
CA GLU A 83 1.68 -41.48 -25.51
C GLU A 83 0.32 -40.87 -25.16
N ASP A 84 -0.79 -41.54 -25.47
CA ASP A 84 -2.13 -41.05 -25.16
C ASP A 84 -2.40 -41.01 -23.65
N ARG A 85 -1.95 -42.01 -22.89
CA ARG A 85 -2.08 -42.02 -21.42
C ARG A 85 -1.27 -40.90 -20.78
N LEU A 86 -0.02 -40.71 -21.19
CA LEU A 86 0.84 -39.64 -20.72
C LEU A 86 0.19 -38.28 -21.00
N ARG A 87 -0.28 -38.09 -22.24
CA ARG A 87 -0.97 -36.87 -22.65
C ARG A 87 -2.19 -36.58 -21.77
N ALA A 88 -3.04 -37.56 -21.53
CA ALA A 88 -4.22 -37.39 -20.69
C ALA A 88 -3.87 -37.05 -19.24
N THR A 89 -2.83 -37.68 -18.68
CA THR A 89 -2.34 -37.40 -17.33
C THR A 89 -1.81 -36.00 -17.21
N ILE A 90 -0.94 -35.59 -18.14
CA ILE A 90 -0.31 -34.25 -18.15
C ILE A 90 -1.35 -33.15 -18.37
N GLU A 91 -2.28 -33.37 -19.31
CA GLU A 91 -3.41 -32.42 -19.52
C GLU A 91 -4.29 -32.31 -18.28
N GLY A 92 -4.49 -33.38 -17.53
CA GLY A 92 -5.18 -33.34 -16.23
C GLY A 92 -4.47 -32.43 -15.21
N TRP A 93 -3.14 -32.52 -15.13
CA TRP A 93 -2.33 -31.65 -14.28
C TRP A 93 -2.38 -30.19 -14.72
N LEU A 94 -2.25 -29.94 -16.03
CA LEU A 94 -2.30 -28.56 -16.60
C LEU A 94 -3.71 -27.94 -16.53
N ARG A 95 -4.74 -28.79 -16.52
CA ARG A 95 -6.13 -28.32 -16.38
C ARG A 95 -6.43 -27.85 -14.97
N GLY A 96 -6.00 -28.61 -13.96
CA GLY A 96 -6.41 -28.33 -12.58
C GLY A 96 -7.94 -28.27 -12.47
N GLY A 97 -8.48 -27.18 -11.94
CA GLY A 97 -9.93 -26.94 -11.85
C GLY A 97 -10.54 -26.13 -13.02
N ARG A 98 -9.85 -25.98 -14.16
CA ARG A 98 -10.27 -25.13 -15.29
C ARG A 98 -11.05 -25.91 -16.34
N PRO A 99 -11.88 -25.23 -17.17
CA PRO A 99 -12.53 -25.85 -18.33
C PRO A 99 -11.50 -26.38 -19.34
N GLU A 100 -10.43 -25.58 -19.60
CA GLU A 100 -9.38 -25.92 -20.55
C GLU A 100 -8.01 -26.01 -19.84
N PRO A 101 -7.10 -26.91 -20.29
CA PRO A 101 -5.76 -26.96 -19.76
C PRO A 101 -4.94 -25.72 -20.14
N ILE A 102 -4.00 -25.34 -19.27
CA ILE A 102 -3.00 -24.32 -19.59
C ILE A 102 -2.10 -24.88 -20.70
N ARG A 103 -1.71 -24.03 -21.63
CA ARG A 103 -0.74 -24.34 -22.68
C ARG A 103 0.58 -23.62 -22.36
N PRO A 104 1.56 -24.26 -21.75
CA PRO A 104 2.84 -23.64 -21.45
C PRO A 104 3.60 -23.26 -22.73
N LEU A 105 4.28 -22.11 -22.70
CA LEU A 105 5.24 -21.72 -23.73
C LEU A 105 6.64 -22.18 -23.30
N HIS A 106 7.24 -23.06 -24.05
CA HIS A 106 8.57 -23.60 -23.76
C HIS A 106 9.65 -22.85 -24.55
N TRP A 107 10.17 -21.76 -23.98
CA TRP A 107 11.17 -20.92 -24.62
C TRP A 107 12.32 -21.66 -25.33
N PRO A 108 12.91 -22.73 -24.75
CA PRO A 108 13.96 -23.49 -25.41
C PRO A 108 13.50 -24.26 -26.66
N LEU A 109 12.23 -24.56 -26.76
CA LEU A 109 11.66 -25.26 -27.91
C LEU A 109 11.18 -24.27 -28.99
N GLU A 110 10.68 -23.11 -28.56
CA GLU A 110 10.21 -22.06 -29.48
C GLU A 110 11.36 -21.26 -30.09
N PHE A 111 12.43 -21.02 -29.30
CA PHE A 111 13.57 -20.19 -29.69
C PHE A 111 14.92 -20.89 -29.37
N PRO A 112 15.16 -22.09 -29.93
CA PRO A 112 16.33 -22.89 -29.57
C PRO A 112 17.66 -22.21 -29.85
N GLU A 113 17.76 -21.43 -30.94
CA GLU A 113 18.94 -20.68 -31.30
C GLU A 113 19.24 -19.52 -30.33
N VAL A 114 18.22 -18.91 -29.74
CA VAL A 114 18.36 -17.85 -28.75
C VAL A 114 18.79 -18.45 -27.41
N MET A 115 18.11 -19.50 -26.97
CA MET A 115 18.38 -20.15 -25.69
C MET A 115 19.77 -20.83 -25.64
N ARG A 116 20.27 -21.35 -26.76
CA ARG A 116 21.65 -21.87 -26.86
C ARG A 116 22.71 -20.79 -26.65
N ARG A 117 22.41 -19.53 -26.96
CA ARG A 117 23.31 -18.36 -26.72
C ARG A 117 23.22 -17.83 -25.30
N GLY A 118 22.30 -18.36 -24.48
CA GLY A 118 22.10 -17.96 -23.10
C GLY A 118 20.88 -17.06 -22.89
N GLY A 119 19.99 -16.92 -23.88
CA GLY A 119 18.74 -16.17 -23.79
C GLY A 119 18.67 -14.95 -24.71
N PHE A 120 17.64 -14.14 -24.52
CA PHE A 120 17.39 -12.93 -25.31
C PHE A 120 18.34 -11.81 -24.93
N GLU A 121 18.77 -11.01 -25.90
CA GLU A 121 19.56 -9.80 -25.69
C GLU A 121 18.72 -8.66 -25.09
N ALA A 122 17.44 -8.63 -25.43
CA ALA A 122 16.47 -7.70 -24.84
C ALA A 122 15.08 -8.33 -24.80
N VAL A 123 14.37 -8.07 -23.70
CA VAL A 123 12.94 -8.40 -23.53
C VAL A 123 12.19 -7.10 -23.23
N VAL A 124 11.12 -6.85 -23.97
CA VAL A 124 10.24 -5.69 -23.74
C VAL A 124 8.82 -6.21 -23.52
N GLY A 125 8.26 -5.91 -22.36
CA GLY A 125 6.97 -6.45 -21.94
C GLY A 125 5.98 -5.39 -21.44
N ASN A 126 4.69 -5.65 -21.73
CA ASN A 126 3.55 -5.01 -21.10
C ASN A 126 2.67 -6.10 -20.50
N PRO A 127 3.03 -6.65 -19.33
CA PRO A 127 2.27 -7.73 -18.71
C PRO A 127 0.89 -7.28 -18.25
N PRO A 128 -0.05 -8.22 -18.03
CA PRO A 128 -1.36 -7.90 -17.52
C PRO A 128 -1.31 -7.20 -16.16
N PHE A 129 -2.07 -6.11 -15.99
CA PHE A 129 -2.15 -5.33 -14.75
C PHE A 129 -3.15 -5.97 -13.79
N ILE A 130 -2.74 -7.05 -13.13
CA ILE A 130 -3.55 -7.80 -12.18
C ILE A 130 -2.93 -7.68 -10.80
N GLY A 131 -3.59 -6.89 -9.93
CA GLY A 131 -3.18 -6.69 -8.54
C GLY A 131 -3.21 -7.99 -7.73
N GLY A 132 -2.27 -8.15 -6.81
CA GLY A 132 -1.98 -9.42 -6.12
C GLY A 132 -3.18 -10.11 -5.49
N LYS A 133 -4.16 -9.36 -4.96
CA LYS A 133 -5.41 -9.92 -4.41
C LYS A 133 -6.33 -10.54 -5.47
N ARG A 134 -6.17 -10.19 -6.74
CA ARG A 134 -6.97 -10.67 -7.87
C ARG A 134 -6.30 -11.79 -8.66
N VAL A 135 -5.02 -12.05 -8.43
CA VAL A 135 -4.25 -13.05 -9.19
C VAL A 135 -4.90 -14.43 -9.10
N SER A 136 -5.27 -14.90 -7.90
CA SER A 136 -5.93 -16.22 -7.75
C SER A 136 -7.26 -16.33 -8.49
N GLY A 137 -8.04 -15.24 -8.57
CA GLY A 137 -9.29 -15.22 -9.32
C GLY A 137 -9.09 -15.18 -10.84
N ALA A 138 -8.01 -14.57 -11.31
CA ALA A 138 -7.73 -14.40 -12.73
C ALA A 138 -7.04 -15.61 -13.36
N VAL A 139 -6.06 -16.22 -12.66
CA VAL A 139 -5.23 -17.30 -13.22
C VAL A 139 -5.34 -18.65 -12.48
N GLY A 140 -6.08 -18.71 -11.37
CA GLY A 140 -6.24 -19.89 -10.53
C GLY A 140 -5.29 -19.92 -9.33
N LYS A 141 -5.67 -20.68 -8.30
CA LYS A 141 -4.87 -20.81 -7.07
C LYS A 141 -3.55 -21.55 -7.31
N ASP A 142 -3.58 -22.59 -8.10
CA ASP A 142 -2.42 -23.40 -8.48
C ASP A 142 -1.35 -22.57 -9.21
N VAL A 143 -1.76 -21.76 -10.19
CA VAL A 143 -0.83 -20.85 -10.89
C VAL A 143 -0.28 -19.80 -9.92
N ARG A 144 -1.11 -19.25 -9.05
CA ARG A 144 -0.63 -18.28 -8.05
C ARG A 144 0.44 -18.90 -7.14
N GLU A 145 0.20 -20.10 -6.63
CA GLU A 145 1.17 -20.77 -5.75
C GLU A 145 2.42 -21.20 -6.55
N TYR A 146 2.26 -21.65 -7.79
CA TYR A 146 3.39 -21.88 -8.70
C TYR A 146 4.26 -20.61 -8.88
N LEU A 147 3.64 -19.46 -9.13
CA LEU A 147 4.35 -18.19 -9.27
C LEU A 147 5.11 -17.82 -7.99
N LYS A 148 4.51 -18.03 -6.81
CA LYS A 148 5.16 -17.77 -5.53
C LYS A 148 6.35 -18.70 -5.28
N THR A 149 6.15 -20.00 -5.48
CA THR A 149 7.17 -21.00 -5.15
C THR A 149 8.31 -20.99 -6.15
N TYR A 150 8.01 -21.05 -7.45
CA TYR A 150 9.06 -21.25 -8.46
C TYR A 150 9.58 -19.96 -9.09
N ILE A 151 8.74 -18.93 -9.25
CA ILE A 151 9.19 -17.66 -9.85
C ILE A 151 9.68 -16.69 -8.78
N ALA A 152 8.93 -16.53 -7.69
CA ALA A 152 9.32 -15.64 -6.59
C ALA A 152 10.20 -16.31 -5.53
N ARG A 153 10.54 -17.60 -5.68
CA ARG A 153 11.44 -18.33 -4.77
C ARG A 153 10.99 -18.23 -3.32
N ASP A 154 9.72 -18.53 -3.08
CA ASP A 154 9.02 -18.51 -1.78
C ASP A 154 9.01 -17.14 -1.08
N LYS A 155 9.24 -16.03 -1.79
CA LYS A 155 9.03 -14.70 -1.21
C LYS A 155 7.54 -14.52 -0.89
N PRO A 156 7.19 -14.25 0.38
CA PRO A 156 5.81 -14.04 0.78
C PRO A 156 5.30 -12.71 0.25
N GLY A 157 3.96 -12.60 0.07
CA GLY A 157 3.30 -11.34 -0.26
C GLY A 157 2.19 -11.49 -1.30
N ASN A 158 1.41 -10.42 -1.45
CA ASN A 158 0.37 -10.30 -2.46
C ASN A 158 0.86 -9.41 -3.62
N ALA A 159 1.91 -9.87 -4.30
CA ALA A 159 2.52 -9.13 -5.39
C ALA A 159 1.64 -9.12 -6.65
N ASP A 160 1.68 -8.02 -7.38
CA ASP A 160 1.03 -7.89 -8.68
C ASP A 160 1.70 -8.78 -9.72
N LEU A 161 0.92 -9.24 -10.69
CA LEU A 161 1.37 -10.21 -11.68
C LEU A 161 2.61 -9.71 -12.47
N CYS A 162 2.74 -8.41 -12.67
CA CYS A 162 3.87 -7.79 -13.38
C CYS A 162 5.24 -8.07 -12.73
N SER A 163 5.30 -8.28 -11.39
CA SER A 163 6.55 -8.62 -10.71
C SER A 163 7.07 -10.01 -11.07
N TYR A 164 6.17 -10.97 -11.26
CA TYR A 164 6.54 -12.32 -11.69
C TYR A 164 6.98 -12.34 -13.17
N PHE A 165 6.34 -11.52 -14.02
CA PHE A 165 6.81 -11.33 -15.39
C PHE A 165 8.22 -10.73 -15.41
N LEU A 166 8.48 -9.69 -14.62
CA LEU A 166 9.81 -9.09 -14.50
C LEU A 166 10.88 -10.13 -14.16
N LEU A 167 10.62 -10.98 -13.16
CA LEU A 167 11.57 -12.03 -12.76
C LEU A 167 11.78 -13.05 -13.89
N ARG A 168 10.69 -13.47 -14.56
CA ARG A 168 10.77 -14.40 -15.66
C ARG A 168 11.49 -13.83 -16.89
N ASP A 169 11.24 -12.57 -17.21
CA ASP A 169 11.91 -11.87 -18.32
C ASP A 169 13.42 -11.78 -18.07
N LEU A 170 13.84 -11.55 -16.82
CA LEU A 170 15.24 -11.57 -16.41
C LEU A 170 15.86 -12.98 -16.54
N ASP A 171 15.13 -14.04 -16.18
CA ASP A 171 15.62 -15.42 -16.30
C ASP A 171 15.90 -15.81 -17.77
N ILE A 172 15.02 -15.39 -18.71
CA ILE A 172 15.19 -15.70 -20.15
C ILE A 172 16.14 -14.74 -20.88
N SER A 173 16.58 -13.67 -20.20
CA SER A 173 17.51 -12.68 -20.74
C SER A 173 18.72 -12.43 -19.84
N TRP A 174 19.22 -13.49 -19.22
CA TRP A 174 20.17 -13.41 -18.10
C TRP A 174 21.41 -12.49 -18.31
N ARG A 175 21.80 -12.20 -19.55
CA ARG A 175 22.82 -11.19 -19.92
C ARG A 175 22.23 -10.01 -20.66
N GLY A 176 20.93 -10.04 -20.93
CA GLY A 176 20.25 -9.03 -21.70
C GLY A 176 19.68 -7.91 -20.83
N ARG A 177 18.83 -7.16 -21.47
CA ARG A 177 18.14 -6.03 -20.86
C ARG A 177 16.64 -6.26 -20.90
N VAL A 178 15.96 -5.89 -19.83
CA VAL A 178 14.51 -5.97 -19.72
C VAL A 178 13.91 -4.57 -19.62
N GLY A 179 12.95 -4.28 -20.47
CA GLY A 179 12.11 -3.09 -20.41
C GLY A 179 10.67 -3.49 -20.10
N ILE A 180 10.11 -3.06 -18.98
CA ILE A 180 8.75 -3.44 -18.57
C ILE A 180 7.88 -2.22 -18.29
N ILE A 181 6.62 -2.30 -18.74
CA ILE A 181 5.57 -1.41 -18.28
C ILE A 181 4.84 -2.12 -17.14
N ALA A 182 4.78 -1.51 -15.98
CA ALA A 182 4.12 -2.08 -14.82
C ALA A 182 3.21 -1.06 -14.14
N THR A 183 2.29 -1.50 -13.31
CA THR A 183 1.60 -0.58 -12.39
C THR A 183 2.62 0.08 -11.47
N ASN A 184 2.34 1.29 -10.99
CA ASN A 184 3.23 2.02 -10.07
C ASN A 184 3.51 1.25 -8.77
N THR A 185 2.71 0.22 -8.46
CA THR A 185 2.92 -0.71 -7.34
C THR A 185 4.22 -1.51 -7.46
N ILE A 186 4.82 -1.61 -8.67
CA ILE A 186 6.13 -2.28 -8.88
C ILE A 186 7.23 -1.71 -7.97
N ALA A 187 7.10 -0.45 -7.56
CA ALA A 187 8.02 0.25 -6.66
C ALA A 187 7.55 0.24 -5.19
N GLN A 188 6.50 -0.52 -4.83
CA GLN A 188 5.84 -0.43 -3.52
C GLN A 188 5.49 -1.81 -2.94
N GLY A 189 5.55 -1.91 -1.58
CA GLY A 189 5.09 -3.06 -0.80
C GLY A 189 5.51 -4.41 -1.35
N ASP A 190 4.63 -5.39 -1.22
CA ASP A 190 4.86 -6.78 -1.64
C ASP A 190 5.31 -6.91 -3.11
N THR A 191 4.77 -6.07 -4.01
CA THR A 191 5.11 -6.12 -5.44
C THR A 191 6.56 -5.71 -5.68
N ARG A 192 7.06 -4.69 -4.97
CA ARG A 192 8.46 -4.29 -5.00
C ARG A 192 9.37 -5.39 -4.41
N GLU A 193 8.98 -5.92 -3.25
CA GLU A 193 9.77 -6.94 -2.54
C GLU A 193 9.93 -8.22 -3.36
N VAL A 194 8.87 -8.67 -4.00
CA VAL A 194 8.88 -9.84 -4.89
C VAL A 194 9.60 -9.55 -6.21
N GLY A 195 9.44 -8.35 -6.79
CA GLY A 195 9.99 -7.99 -8.09
C GLY A 195 11.37 -7.32 -7.99
N LEU A 196 11.38 -6.01 -7.82
CA LEU A 196 12.61 -5.19 -7.94
C LEU A 196 13.64 -5.46 -6.85
N ASP A 197 13.23 -5.71 -5.58
CA ASP A 197 14.17 -6.02 -4.51
C ASP A 197 14.91 -7.33 -4.78
N GLN A 198 14.20 -8.38 -5.25
CA GLN A 198 14.84 -9.64 -5.62
C GLN A 198 15.74 -9.49 -6.85
N ALA A 199 15.27 -8.81 -7.89
CA ALA A 199 16.04 -8.59 -9.11
C ALA A 199 17.37 -7.88 -8.81
N ILE A 200 17.32 -6.78 -8.05
CA ILE A 200 18.53 -6.02 -7.68
C ILE A 200 19.42 -6.84 -6.72
N GLY A 201 18.84 -7.59 -5.80
CA GLY A 201 19.56 -8.52 -4.93
C GLY A 201 20.32 -9.63 -5.69
N ASN A 202 19.86 -9.99 -6.88
CA ASN A 202 20.51 -10.94 -7.80
C ASN A 202 21.56 -10.30 -8.74
N GLY A 203 21.95 -9.03 -8.49
CA GLY A 203 23.07 -8.39 -9.17
C GLY A 203 22.71 -7.61 -10.45
N VAL A 204 21.43 -7.42 -10.76
CA VAL A 204 21.01 -6.49 -11.81
C VAL A 204 20.77 -5.09 -11.25
N SER A 205 20.73 -4.09 -12.10
CA SER A 205 20.44 -2.71 -11.72
C SER A 205 19.42 -2.07 -12.64
N VAL A 206 18.60 -1.18 -12.08
CA VAL A 206 17.75 -0.30 -12.86
C VAL A 206 18.63 0.81 -13.42
N TYR A 207 18.74 0.90 -14.74
CA TYR A 207 19.53 1.93 -15.39
C TYR A 207 18.67 3.06 -15.93
N ARG A 208 17.38 2.83 -16.14
CA ARG A 208 16.43 3.89 -16.49
C ARG A 208 15.07 3.60 -15.88
N ALA A 209 14.39 4.62 -15.37
CA ALA A 209 13.01 4.50 -14.93
C ALA A 209 12.22 5.79 -15.13
N VAL A 210 10.89 5.62 -15.34
CA VAL A 210 9.88 6.65 -15.13
C VAL A 210 9.01 6.14 -14.00
N LYS A 211 9.06 6.79 -12.85
CA LYS A 211 8.48 6.23 -11.62
C LYS A 211 6.97 6.16 -11.63
N SER A 212 6.29 7.17 -12.17
CA SER A 212 4.83 7.18 -12.26
C SER A 212 4.39 8.14 -13.37
N GLN A 213 3.62 7.64 -14.31
CA GLN A 213 2.98 8.46 -15.33
C GLN A 213 1.56 7.96 -15.62
N PRO A 214 0.64 8.83 -16.04
CA PRO A 214 -0.69 8.40 -16.46
C PRO A 214 -0.60 7.43 -17.64
N TRP A 215 -1.41 6.38 -17.62
CA TRP A 215 -1.60 5.52 -18.77
C TRP A 215 -2.20 6.31 -19.93
N PRO A 216 -1.67 6.24 -21.15
CA PRO A 216 -2.15 7.05 -22.28
C PRO A 216 -3.49 6.58 -22.85
N GLY A 217 -4.08 5.49 -22.33
CA GLY A 217 -5.38 4.96 -22.75
C GLY A 217 -6.54 5.50 -21.92
N THR A 218 -7.71 4.89 -22.07
CA THR A 218 -8.95 5.29 -21.38
C THR A 218 -9.02 4.91 -19.91
N ALA A 219 -8.15 4.00 -19.44
CA ALA A 219 -8.11 3.58 -18.05
C ALA A 219 -7.43 4.64 -17.17
N SER A 220 -8.06 5.02 -16.05
CA SER A 220 -7.48 5.90 -15.04
C SER A 220 -6.47 5.13 -14.18
N LEU A 221 -5.27 4.97 -14.68
CA LEU A 221 -4.22 4.11 -14.16
C LEU A 221 -2.87 4.84 -14.21
N GLN A 222 -2.05 4.65 -13.19
CA GLN A 222 -0.65 5.11 -13.17
C GLN A 222 0.28 3.92 -13.45
N VAL A 223 1.24 4.13 -14.32
CA VAL A 223 2.25 3.11 -14.67
C VAL A 223 3.65 3.61 -14.43
N SER A 224 4.53 2.67 -14.13
CA SER A 224 5.98 2.87 -14.11
C SER A 224 6.60 2.21 -15.33
N LEU A 225 7.60 2.86 -15.92
CA LEU A 225 8.43 2.27 -16.95
C LEU A 225 9.79 1.94 -16.33
N VAL A 226 10.22 0.70 -16.44
CA VAL A 226 11.45 0.23 -15.80
C VAL A 226 12.33 -0.46 -16.85
N TRP A 227 13.58 -0.02 -16.93
CA TRP A 227 14.63 -0.67 -17.71
C TRP A 227 15.69 -1.18 -16.75
N ILE A 228 15.89 -2.49 -16.75
CA ILE A 228 16.74 -3.20 -15.79
C ILE A 228 17.64 -4.20 -16.52
N GLY A 229 18.83 -4.43 -15.99
CA GLY A 229 19.80 -5.37 -16.55
C GLY A 229 21.12 -5.33 -15.79
N HIS A 230 22.10 -6.09 -16.25
CA HIS A 230 23.44 -6.02 -15.68
C HIS A 230 24.06 -4.66 -15.95
N ALA A 231 24.64 -4.04 -14.91
CA ALA A 231 25.29 -2.75 -15.02
C ALA A 231 26.49 -2.82 -15.99
N GLN A 232 26.60 -1.83 -16.86
CA GLN A 232 27.80 -1.60 -17.67
C GLN A 232 28.59 -0.45 -17.03
N ASP A 233 29.92 -0.57 -17.00
CA ASP A 233 30.79 0.48 -16.49
C ASP A 233 30.65 1.77 -17.31
N GLY A 234 30.46 2.90 -16.63
CA GLY A 234 30.29 4.20 -17.26
C GLY A 234 28.86 4.48 -17.79
N GLU A 235 27.88 3.59 -17.60
CA GLU A 235 26.51 3.82 -18.03
C GLU A 235 25.81 4.85 -17.12
N SER A 236 25.33 5.96 -17.71
CA SER A 236 24.53 6.94 -16.98
C SER A 236 23.14 6.36 -16.66
N ARG A 237 22.64 6.66 -15.48
CA ARG A 237 21.31 6.22 -15.04
C ARG A 237 20.34 7.39 -15.08
N THR A 238 19.15 7.15 -15.60
CA THR A 238 18.14 8.21 -15.78
C THR A 238 16.86 7.88 -15.04
N LEU A 239 16.45 8.75 -14.12
CA LEU A 239 15.18 8.69 -13.40
C LEU A 239 14.34 9.91 -13.74
N ASP A 240 13.12 9.70 -14.24
CA ASP A 240 12.18 10.76 -14.66
C ASP A 240 12.85 11.82 -15.58
N GLY A 241 13.72 11.36 -16.50
CA GLY A 241 14.46 12.21 -17.44
C GLY A 241 15.69 12.91 -16.86
N ARG A 242 16.04 12.69 -15.60
CA ARG A 242 17.21 13.29 -14.94
C ARG A 242 18.29 12.25 -14.71
N GLU A 243 19.54 12.66 -14.87
CA GLU A 243 20.68 11.80 -14.56
C GLU A 243 20.83 11.63 -13.05
N VAL A 244 21.02 10.38 -12.59
CA VAL A 244 21.18 10.02 -11.19
C VAL A 244 22.33 9.00 -11.02
N ARG A 245 22.92 8.93 -9.83
CA ARG A 245 24.03 7.98 -9.55
C ARG A 245 23.57 6.52 -9.56
N ALA A 246 22.38 6.24 -9.01
CA ALA A 246 21.76 4.92 -9.00
C ALA A 246 20.27 5.07 -8.75
N ILE A 247 19.49 4.04 -9.14
CA ILE A 247 18.04 3.97 -8.93
C ILE A 247 17.77 2.83 -7.97
N THR A 248 16.99 3.11 -6.92
CA THR A 248 16.60 2.13 -5.89
C THR A 248 15.45 1.24 -6.38
N PRO A 249 15.15 0.10 -5.69
CA PRO A 249 13.94 -0.68 -5.96
C PRO A 249 12.64 0.11 -5.82
N SER A 250 12.63 1.18 -5.02
CA SER A 250 11.47 2.10 -4.91
C SER A 250 11.39 3.10 -6.07
N LEU A 251 12.22 2.94 -7.09
CA LEU A 251 12.39 3.86 -8.22
C LEU A 251 12.63 5.31 -7.76
N ASP A 252 13.53 5.45 -6.79
CA ASP A 252 14.01 6.73 -6.31
C ASP A 252 15.52 6.84 -6.62
N ALA A 253 16.03 8.06 -6.72
CA ALA A 253 17.47 8.27 -6.76
C ALA A 253 18.09 7.62 -5.50
N ARG A 254 19.20 6.92 -5.66
CA ARG A 254 19.83 6.23 -4.55
C ARG A 254 20.28 7.24 -3.51
N SER A 255 19.67 7.15 -2.36
CA SER A 255 20.08 7.77 -1.14
C SER A 255 21.44 7.21 -0.70
N ARG A 256 22.25 8.04 -0.04
CA ARG A 256 23.45 7.54 0.64
C ARG A 256 23.10 6.66 1.84
N VAL A 257 21.86 6.75 2.33
CA VAL A 257 21.33 6.00 3.47
C VAL A 257 20.44 4.86 2.98
N SER A 258 20.76 3.64 3.37
CA SER A 258 19.99 2.45 3.05
C SER A 258 19.01 2.09 4.17
N GLY A 259 17.90 1.44 3.84
CA GLY A 259 16.90 0.95 4.78
C GLY A 259 15.63 1.79 4.82
N ASN A 260 14.65 1.28 5.58
CA ASN A 260 13.37 1.95 5.81
C ASN A 260 13.40 2.72 7.14
N PRO A 261 12.61 3.78 7.29
CA PRO A 261 12.51 4.48 8.56
C PRO A 261 11.85 3.62 9.64
N HIS A 262 12.29 3.78 10.86
CA HIS A 262 11.74 3.14 12.05
C HIS A 262 10.77 4.05 12.77
N ARG A 263 9.73 3.48 13.38
CA ARG A 263 8.85 4.23 14.29
C ARG A 263 9.60 4.57 15.55
N LEU A 264 9.55 5.84 15.93
CA LEU A 264 10.23 6.36 17.11
C LEU A 264 9.28 6.32 18.33
N ALA A 265 9.73 5.75 19.43
CA ALA A 265 8.94 5.70 20.65
C ALA A 265 8.65 7.10 21.21
N ALA A 266 9.50 8.07 20.92
CA ALA A 266 9.30 9.47 21.29
C ALA A 266 8.06 10.09 20.62
N ASN A 267 7.65 9.62 19.45
CA ASN A 267 6.49 10.15 18.71
C ASN A 267 5.19 9.40 19.02
N ALA A 268 5.25 8.34 19.81
CA ALA A 268 4.10 7.50 20.12
C ALA A 268 3.00 8.28 20.86
N ASN A 269 1.75 7.97 20.55
CA ASN A 269 0.57 8.58 21.19
C ASN A 269 0.41 10.10 20.99
N GLN A 270 1.04 10.68 19.96
CA GLN A 270 0.88 12.08 19.57
C GLN A 270 0.04 12.25 18.30
N SER A 271 -0.09 11.20 17.50
CA SER A 271 -0.89 11.18 16.28
C SER A 271 -1.89 10.03 16.30
N PHE A 272 -3.11 10.31 15.82
CA PHE A 272 -4.22 9.36 15.83
C PHE A 272 -5.04 9.50 14.56
N GLN A 273 -5.78 8.46 14.22
CA GLN A 273 -6.87 8.56 13.27
C GLN A 273 -8.16 8.94 14.01
N GLY A 274 -9.05 9.69 13.36
CA GLY A 274 -10.36 10.04 13.93
C GLY A 274 -11.31 8.84 14.04
N CYS A 275 -12.52 9.09 14.55
CA CYS A 275 -13.52 8.06 14.86
C CYS A 275 -14.16 7.46 13.63
N VAL A 276 -14.41 6.14 13.63
CA VAL A 276 -15.24 5.45 12.63
C VAL A 276 -16.68 5.38 13.15
N VAL A 277 -17.55 6.22 12.62
CA VAL A 277 -18.97 6.31 13.05
C VAL A 277 -19.74 5.07 12.58
N LEU A 278 -19.65 4.70 11.32
CA LEU A 278 -20.32 3.55 10.66
C LEU A 278 -21.84 3.52 10.92
N GLY A 279 -22.57 4.36 10.24
CA GLY A 279 -24.03 4.50 10.25
C GLY A 279 -24.45 5.95 10.09
N MET A 280 -25.23 6.25 9.06
CA MET A 280 -25.65 7.63 8.77
C MET A 280 -26.60 8.19 9.82
N GLY A 281 -27.33 7.34 10.55
CA GLY A 281 -28.23 7.76 11.63
C GLY A 281 -27.54 8.38 12.85
N PHE A 282 -26.21 8.34 12.93
CA PHE A 282 -25.47 9.14 13.92
C PHE A 282 -25.25 10.59 13.45
N VAL A 283 -25.34 10.88 12.17
CA VAL A 283 -24.96 12.17 11.58
C VAL A 283 -26.19 13.01 11.35
N LEU A 284 -26.15 14.24 11.84
CA LEU A 284 -27.25 15.21 11.76
C LEU A 284 -26.82 16.47 11.02
N GLU A 285 -27.77 17.10 10.35
CA GLU A 285 -27.60 18.47 9.87
C GLU A 285 -27.54 19.46 11.07
N SER A 286 -26.78 20.53 10.91
CA SER A 286 -26.56 21.52 12.00
C SER A 286 -27.86 22.07 12.56
N ALA A 287 -28.85 22.38 11.73
CA ALA A 287 -30.15 22.88 12.15
C ALA A 287 -30.86 21.89 13.10
N ARG A 288 -30.87 20.60 12.70
CA ARG A 288 -31.50 19.54 13.51
C ARG A 288 -30.82 19.35 14.84
N ALA A 289 -29.48 19.38 14.87
CA ALA A 289 -28.75 19.29 16.14
C ALA A 289 -29.07 20.46 17.09
N GLN A 290 -29.20 21.66 16.56
CA GLN A 290 -29.56 22.85 17.34
C GLN A 290 -31.01 22.77 17.87
N GLU A 291 -31.96 22.28 17.07
CA GLU A 291 -33.33 22.03 17.52
C GLU A 291 -33.35 21.06 18.71
N LEU A 292 -32.62 19.95 18.63
CA LEU A 292 -32.53 18.97 19.70
C LEU A 292 -31.90 19.55 20.97
N ILE A 293 -30.88 20.42 20.83
CA ILE A 293 -30.26 21.11 21.97
C ILE A 293 -31.22 22.14 22.60
N GLN A 294 -32.04 22.79 21.79
CA GLN A 294 -33.04 23.75 22.29
C GLN A 294 -34.19 23.03 23.01
N ALA A 295 -34.60 21.85 22.49
CA ALA A 295 -35.65 21.03 23.12
C ALA A 295 -35.23 20.48 24.49
N ASP A 296 -34.01 19.94 24.57
CA ASP A 296 -33.42 19.52 25.85
C ASP A 296 -31.92 19.90 25.89
N PRO A 297 -31.52 20.86 26.75
CA PRO A 297 -30.12 21.27 26.89
C PRO A 297 -29.13 20.15 27.24
N ARG A 298 -29.60 19.02 27.86
CA ARG A 298 -28.77 17.85 28.17
C ARG A 298 -28.21 17.20 26.88
N ASN A 299 -28.90 17.36 25.75
CA ASN A 299 -28.44 16.83 24.49
C ASN A 299 -27.06 17.37 24.06
N LYS A 300 -26.57 18.47 24.64
CA LYS A 300 -25.19 18.96 24.49
C LYS A 300 -24.13 17.94 24.92
N ASP A 301 -24.47 17.02 25.81
CA ASP A 301 -23.55 16.01 26.34
C ASP A 301 -23.30 14.88 25.32
N VAL A 302 -24.13 14.79 24.30
CA VAL A 302 -24.07 13.74 23.26
C VAL A 302 -24.08 14.28 21.84
N LEU A 303 -24.28 15.58 21.65
CA LEU A 303 -24.26 16.23 20.33
C LEU A 303 -22.99 17.04 20.15
N PHE A 304 -22.21 16.72 19.12
CA PHE A 304 -20.94 17.37 18.81
C PHE A 304 -20.85 17.74 17.34
N PRO A 305 -20.19 18.87 16.98
CA PRO A 305 -19.81 19.13 15.60
C PRO A 305 -18.94 17.99 15.07
N PHE A 306 -19.18 17.54 13.82
CA PHE A 306 -18.52 16.42 13.19
C PHE A 306 -17.71 16.87 11.99
N LEU A 307 -16.39 16.97 12.19
CA LEU A 307 -15.47 17.41 11.17
C LEU A 307 -15.03 16.23 10.29
N ASN A 308 -15.15 16.39 8.99
CA ASN A 308 -14.69 15.44 7.98
C ASN A 308 -13.61 16.03 7.07
N GLY A 309 -13.05 15.20 6.16
CA GLY A 309 -11.99 15.63 5.25
C GLY A 309 -12.46 16.62 4.18
N GLU A 310 -13.72 16.57 3.78
CA GLU A 310 -14.31 17.49 2.82
C GLU A 310 -14.46 18.88 3.43
N ASP A 311 -15.00 18.97 4.66
CA ASP A 311 -15.13 20.23 5.39
C ASP A 311 -13.77 20.92 5.54
N LEU A 312 -12.73 20.16 5.95
CA LEU A 312 -11.38 20.67 6.12
C LEU A 312 -10.81 21.26 4.82
N ASN A 313 -11.04 20.61 3.70
CA ASN A 313 -10.46 21.00 2.41
C ASN A 313 -11.28 22.05 1.65
N SER A 314 -12.60 22.14 1.91
CA SER A 314 -13.52 22.91 1.05
C SER A 314 -14.10 24.16 1.74
N ARG A 315 -14.21 24.15 3.08
CA ARG A 315 -14.79 25.28 3.81
C ARG A 315 -13.73 26.33 4.15
N PRO A 316 -14.04 27.64 3.97
CA PRO A 316 -13.08 28.71 4.23
C PRO A 316 -12.66 28.82 5.69
N ASP A 317 -13.51 28.44 6.62
CA ASP A 317 -13.26 28.46 8.06
C ASP A 317 -12.81 27.11 8.64
N CYS A 318 -12.71 26.08 7.80
CA CYS A 318 -12.42 24.69 8.19
C CYS A 318 -13.36 24.15 9.29
N SER A 319 -14.58 24.67 9.40
CA SER A 319 -15.56 24.27 10.39
C SER A 319 -16.33 23.02 9.96
N ALA A 320 -16.88 22.27 10.92
CA ALA A 320 -17.76 21.14 10.66
C ALA A 320 -19.10 21.61 10.04
N SER A 321 -19.51 20.98 8.94
CA SER A 321 -20.82 21.22 8.31
C SER A 321 -21.95 20.44 8.98
N ARG A 322 -21.63 19.38 9.69
CA ARG A 322 -22.58 18.44 10.31
C ARG A 322 -22.32 18.24 11.79
N TRP A 323 -23.26 17.64 12.45
CA TRP A 323 -23.18 17.22 13.85
C TRP A 323 -23.29 15.71 13.94
N VAL A 324 -22.93 15.16 15.12
CA VAL A 324 -23.00 13.73 15.36
C VAL A 324 -23.51 13.44 16.76
N ILE A 325 -24.36 12.41 16.88
CA ILE A 325 -24.79 11.86 18.16
C ILE A 325 -23.71 10.89 18.64
N ASP A 326 -23.10 11.16 19.77
CA ASP A 326 -21.99 10.39 20.32
C ASP A 326 -22.25 9.98 21.76
N PHE A 327 -22.74 8.77 21.96
CA PHE A 327 -22.95 8.22 23.29
C PHE A 327 -21.66 7.74 23.99
N ASN A 328 -20.53 7.69 23.29
CA ASN A 328 -19.20 7.35 23.78
C ASN A 328 -19.17 6.05 24.61
N GLU A 329 -18.87 6.12 25.93
CA GLU A 329 -18.77 4.96 26.83
C GLU A 329 -20.10 4.62 27.52
N ARG A 330 -21.16 5.40 27.33
CA ARG A 330 -22.46 5.22 27.98
C ARG A 330 -23.01 3.83 27.71
N SER A 331 -23.60 3.23 28.72
CA SER A 331 -24.40 2.02 28.57
C SER A 331 -25.63 2.27 27.68
N ILE A 332 -26.37 1.27 27.30
CA ILE A 332 -27.59 1.45 26.51
C ILE A 332 -28.68 2.18 27.31
N GLU A 333 -28.72 1.92 28.61
CA GLU A 333 -29.65 2.57 29.56
C GLU A 333 -29.31 4.05 29.67
N GLU A 334 -28.05 4.39 29.92
CA GLU A 334 -27.56 5.79 29.96
C GLU A 334 -27.73 6.52 28.64
N ALA A 335 -27.61 5.83 27.50
CA ALA A 335 -27.87 6.41 26.20
C ALA A 335 -29.37 6.66 25.95
N ALA A 336 -30.23 5.78 26.45
CA ALA A 336 -31.68 5.90 26.35
C ALA A 336 -32.26 7.08 27.17
N ASP A 337 -31.52 7.58 28.17
CA ASP A 337 -31.90 8.79 28.92
C ASP A 337 -31.94 10.06 28.06
N TYR A 338 -31.28 10.03 26.87
CA TYR A 338 -31.34 11.09 25.85
C TYR A 338 -32.51 10.82 24.87
N GLY A 339 -33.74 11.01 25.37
CA GLY A 339 -35.00 10.64 24.73
C GLY A 339 -35.22 11.23 23.33
N ASP A 340 -34.55 12.33 22.97
CA ASP A 340 -34.60 12.95 21.64
C ASP A 340 -33.55 12.36 20.68
N CYS A 341 -32.37 11.99 21.20
CA CYS A 341 -31.23 11.53 20.40
C CYS A 341 -31.19 10.00 20.21
N PHE A 342 -31.54 9.24 21.27
CA PHE A 342 -31.46 7.79 21.25
C PHE A 342 -32.39 7.13 20.21
N PRO A 343 -33.67 7.54 20.07
CA PRO A 343 -34.57 6.96 19.08
C PRO A 343 -34.10 7.16 17.64
N ILE A 344 -33.39 8.27 17.33
CA ILE A 344 -32.83 8.51 15.99
C ILE A 344 -31.81 7.40 15.67
N VAL A 345 -30.87 7.16 16.58
CA VAL A 345 -29.85 6.12 16.39
C VAL A 345 -30.47 4.72 16.43
N GLU A 346 -31.46 4.47 17.27
CA GLU A 346 -32.15 3.18 17.32
C GLU A 346 -32.82 2.85 15.98
N ASN A 347 -33.59 3.79 15.44
CA ASN A 347 -34.36 3.57 14.20
C ASN A 347 -33.46 3.45 12.97
N GLU A 348 -32.40 4.26 12.87
CA GLU A 348 -31.61 4.36 11.64
C GLU A 348 -30.36 3.46 11.66
N VAL A 349 -29.84 3.09 12.82
CA VAL A 349 -28.56 2.37 12.92
C VAL A 349 -28.72 0.91 13.35
N LYS A 350 -29.63 0.61 14.27
CA LYS A 350 -29.77 -0.72 14.89
C LYS A 350 -30.00 -1.84 13.87
N SER A 351 -30.93 -1.66 12.95
CA SER A 351 -31.25 -2.65 11.91
C SER A 351 -30.05 -2.96 11.01
N VAL A 352 -29.34 -1.92 10.56
CA VAL A 352 -28.15 -2.06 9.71
C VAL A 352 -27.00 -2.76 10.47
N ARG A 353 -26.81 -2.41 11.74
CA ARG A 353 -25.78 -3.01 12.59
C ARG A 353 -26.04 -4.48 12.93
N GLN A 354 -27.30 -4.91 13.01
CA GLN A 354 -27.65 -6.32 13.22
C GLN A 354 -27.18 -7.23 12.08
N LEU A 355 -27.03 -6.70 10.87
CA LEU A 355 -26.52 -7.43 9.71
C LEU A 355 -24.98 -7.53 9.67
N SER A 356 -24.28 -6.89 10.60
CA SER A 356 -22.81 -6.87 10.61
C SER A 356 -22.24 -8.24 11.00
N ASN A 357 -21.16 -8.68 10.31
CA ASN A 357 -20.41 -9.88 10.68
C ASN A 357 -19.65 -9.74 12.02
N ARG A 358 -19.40 -8.51 12.47
CA ARG A 358 -18.68 -8.25 13.73
C ARG A 358 -19.63 -8.23 14.92
N LYS A 359 -19.49 -9.21 15.83
CA LYS A 359 -20.31 -9.35 17.04
C LYS A 359 -20.41 -8.05 17.86
N VAL A 360 -19.27 -7.37 18.08
CA VAL A 360 -19.21 -6.10 18.84
C VAL A 360 -20.11 -5.01 18.24
N TYR A 361 -20.25 -4.93 16.91
CA TYR A 361 -21.09 -3.93 16.26
C TYR A 361 -22.58 -4.22 16.41
N ARG A 362 -22.97 -5.51 16.50
CA ARG A 362 -24.35 -5.91 16.78
C ARG A 362 -24.73 -5.64 18.22
N GLU A 363 -23.84 -5.98 19.18
CA GLU A 363 -24.08 -5.86 20.62
C GLU A 363 -24.03 -4.43 21.13
N ARG A 364 -23.22 -3.56 20.50
CA ARG A 364 -23.02 -2.15 20.89
C ARG A 364 -23.41 -1.20 19.77
N TRP A 365 -24.55 -1.46 19.15
CA TRP A 365 -25.03 -0.76 17.96
C TRP A 365 -25.21 0.76 18.16
N TRP A 366 -25.49 1.22 19.38
CA TRP A 366 -25.68 2.63 19.72
C TRP A 366 -24.38 3.41 19.88
N ARG A 367 -23.21 2.77 19.76
CA ARG A 367 -21.88 3.40 19.83
C ARG A 367 -21.21 3.40 18.47
N PHE A 368 -20.27 4.29 18.28
CA PHE A 368 -19.42 4.28 17.09
C PHE A 368 -18.70 2.93 16.93
N ALA A 369 -18.42 2.54 15.68
CA ALA A 369 -17.69 1.32 15.40
C ALA A 369 -16.27 1.38 16.01
N GLU A 370 -15.59 2.53 15.85
CA GLU A 370 -14.31 2.80 16.49
C GLU A 370 -14.34 4.19 17.13
N ARG A 371 -14.36 4.21 18.43
CA ARG A 371 -14.54 5.43 19.25
C ARG A 371 -13.26 6.19 19.51
N GLN A 372 -12.11 5.59 19.26
CA GLN A 372 -10.77 6.13 19.49
C GLN A 372 -10.55 6.63 20.93
N PRO A 373 -10.65 5.77 21.94
CA PRO A 373 -10.58 6.21 23.35
C PRO A 373 -9.20 6.81 23.72
N ALA A 374 -8.13 6.39 23.05
CA ALA A 374 -6.80 6.95 23.23
C ALA A 374 -6.74 8.41 22.76
N LEU A 375 -7.26 8.72 21.57
CA LEU A 375 -7.38 10.08 21.06
C LEU A 375 -8.21 10.97 22.00
N ARG A 376 -9.35 10.46 22.48
CA ARG A 376 -10.24 11.23 23.38
C ARG A 376 -9.54 11.63 24.67
N ARG A 377 -8.84 10.67 25.29
CA ARG A 377 -8.03 10.97 26.50
C ARG A 377 -6.89 11.94 26.20
N ALA A 378 -6.20 11.75 25.09
CA ALA A 378 -5.04 12.57 24.77
C ALA A 378 -5.41 14.04 24.49
N LYS A 379 -6.61 14.31 23.95
CA LYS A 379 -7.07 15.67 23.64
C LYS A 379 -7.97 16.32 24.71
N SER A 380 -8.25 15.64 25.85
CA SER A 380 -9.22 16.10 26.86
C SER A 380 -8.92 17.49 27.42
N ASP A 381 -7.64 17.80 27.59
CA ASP A 381 -7.16 19.03 28.24
C ASP A 381 -6.72 20.09 27.23
N LEU A 382 -6.94 19.84 25.93
CA LEU A 382 -6.58 20.78 24.88
C LEU A 382 -7.79 21.56 24.37
N ASP A 383 -7.60 22.84 24.08
CA ASP A 383 -8.62 23.66 23.41
C ASP A 383 -8.61 23.45 21.89
N ARG A 384 -7.43 23.16 21.32
CA ARG A 384 -7.22 22.98 19.88
C ARG A 384 -6.34 21.76 19.60
N VAL A 385 -6.49 21.20 18.42
CA VAL A 385 -5.64 20.13 17.88
C VAL A 385 -5.32 20.41 16.43
N LEU A 386 -4.17 19.92 15.95
CA LEU A 386 -3.88 19.94 14.52
C LEU A 386 -4.56 18.75 13.83
N VAL A 387 -5.18 19.00 12.68
CA VAL A 387 -5.78 17.94 11.87
C VAL A 387 -5.30 18.03 10.41
N ILE A 388 -5.17 16.88 9.77
CA ILE A 388 -4.84 16.74 8.36
C ILE A 388 -5.86 15.81 7.70
N ALA A 389 -6.30 16.12 6.49
CA ALA A 389 -7.10 15.17 5.72
C ALA A 389 -6.19 14.02 5.23
N LEU A 390 -6.52 12.78 5.60
CA LEU A 390 -5.70 11.61 5.26
C LEU A 390 -5.59 11.38 3.75
N VAL A 391 -6.60 11.79 2.99
CA VAL A 391 -6.57 11.80 1.53
C VAL A 391 -6.74 13.24 1.06
N SER A 392 -5.68 13.84 0.57
CA SER A 392 -5.67 15.24 0.16
C SER A 392 -4.64 15.50 -0.93
N LYS A 393 -4.87 16.52 -1.76
CA LYS A 393 -3.86 17.04 -2.70
C LYS A 393 -2.81 17.93 -2.04
N THR A 394 -3.16 18.53 -0.90
CA THR A 394 -2.32 19.52 -0.22
C THR A 394 -1.50 18.93 0.92
N GLY A 395 -2.09 17.98 1.68
CA GLY A 395 -1.42 17.38 2.83
C GLY A 395 -1.03 18.36 3.94
N LEU A 396 -1.84 19.39 4.16
CA LEU A 396 -1.53 20.47 5.08
C LEU A 396 -2.36 20.38 6.38
N PRO A 397 -1.74 20.56 7.54
CA PRO A 397 -2.42 20.59 8.82
C PRO A 397 -3.10 21.93 9.07
N VAL A 398 -4.18 21.87 9.85
CA VAL A 398 -4.97 23.02 10.27
C VAL A 398 -5.32 22.93 11.76
N TRP A 399 -5.29 24.04 12.47
CA TRP A 399 -5.83 24.14 13.82
C TRP A 399 -7.36 24.07 13.81
N VAL A 400 -7.91 23.19 14.62
CA VAL A 400 -9.36 23.06 14.85
C VAL A 400 -9.64 22.87 16.34
N SER A 401 -10.89 23.14 16.77
CA SER A 401 -11.28 22.91 18.16
C SER A 401 -11.16 21.44 18.56
N ALA A 402 -10.59 21.17 19.72
CA ALA A 402 -10.49 19.83 20.28
C ALA A 402 -11.88 19.26 20.70
N ARG A 403 -12.88 20.14 20.90
CA ARG A 403 -14.23 19.76 21.38
C ARG A 403 -15.11 19.11 20.31
N GLN A 404 -14.71 19.12 19.03
CA GLN A 404 -15.45 18.45 17.97
C GLN A 404 -15.00 16.98 17.80
N VAL A 405 -15.84 16.19 17.15
CA VAL A 405 -15.52 14.81 16.77
C VAL A 405 -14.89 14.82 15.38
N GLN A 406 -13.68 14.28 15.26
CA GLN A 406 -12.97 14.14 14.00
C GLN A 406 -13.30 12.78 13.39
N SER A 407 -13.66 12.76 12.09
CA SER A 407 -13.94 11.53 11.35
C SER A 407 -12.66 10.74 11.05
N HIS A 408 -12.81 9.47 10.75
CA HIS A 408 -11.72 8.56 10.33
C HIS A 408 -10.99 9.00 9.05
N ALA A 409 -11.53 9.98 8.32
CA ALA A 409 -10.87 10.59 7.17
C ALA A 409 -9.80 11.62 7.56
N LEU A 410 -9.65 11.89 8.86
CA LEU A 410 -8.70 12.86 9.42
C LEU A 410 -7.64 12.16 10.27
N GLY A 411 -6.39 12.61 10.11
CA GLY A 411 -5.32 12.45 11.09
C GLY A 411 -5.39 13.58 12.12
N VAL A 412 -5.22 13.25 13.38
CA VAL A 412 -5.32 14.20 14.51
C VAL A 412 -4.01 14.16 15.28
N PHE A 413 -3.39 15.32 15.44
CA PHE A 413 -2.17 15.47 16.23
C PHE A 413 -2.51 16.19 17.53
N VAL A 414 -2.19 15.55 18.64
CA VAL A 414 -2.45 16.05 19.99
C VAL A 414 -1.24 16.85 20.45
N LEU A 415 -1.10 18.02 19.84
CA LEU A 415 0.03 18.93 19.95
C LEU A 415 -0.54 20.33 20.15
N ASP A 416 0.12 21.20 20.92
CA ASP A 416 -0.43 22.48 21.39
C ASP A 416 0.34 23.73 20.91
N ARG A 417 1.59 23.53 20.42
CA ARG A 417 2.46 24.64 20.00
C ARG A 417 2.36 24.92 18.51
N ASP A 418 2.40 26.19 18.12
CA ASP A 418 2.39 26.62 16.73
C ASP A 418 3.64 26.16 15.95
N ALA A 419 4.75 25.89 16.64
CA ALA A 419 5.94 25.26 16.05
C ALA A 419 5.63 23.92 15.35
N TYR A 420 4.66 23.15 15.83
CA TYR A 420 4.22 21.94 15.15
C TYR A 420 3.45 22.21 13.84
N LEU A 421 2.69 23.32 13.80
CA LEU A 421 2.07 23.74 12.55
C LEU A 421 3.14 24.08 11.50
N THR A 422 4.22 24.78 11.90
CA THR A 422 5.39 25.04 11.06
C THR A 422 5.98 23.74 10.57
N LEU A 423 6.36 22.85 11.47
CA LEU A 423 7.02 21.58 11.15
C LEU A 423 6.22 20.72 10.18
N LEU A 424 4.94 20.48 10.50
CA LEU A 424 4.07 19.61 9.70
C LEU A 424 3.61 20.26 8.38
N SER A 425 3.76 21.59 8.24
CA SER A 425 3.51 22.32 6.98
C SER A 425 4.75 22.45 6.11
N SER A 426 5.95 22.07 6.61
CA SER A 426 7.21 22.21 5.88
C SER A 426 7.30 21.24 4.68
N ASN A 427 8.01 21.66 3.65
CA ASN A 427 8.36 20.80 2.53
C ASN A 427 9.29 19.64 2.96
N LEU A 428 10.01 19.76 4.07
CA LEU A 428 10.81 18.68 4.65
C LEU A 428 9.92 17.54 5.13
N HIS A 429 8.87 17.84 5.90
CA HIS A 429 7.89 16.86 6.34
C HIS A 429 7.07 16.33 5.17
N PHE A 430 6.67 17.20 4.22
CA PHE A 430 5.95 16.79 3.01
C PHE A 430 6.77 15.79 2.18
N ALA A 431 8.05 16.05 1.95
CA ALA A 431 8.97 15.16 1.26
C ALA A 431 9.08 13.80 1.97
N TRP A 432 9.19 13.81 3.30
CA TRP A 432 9.29 12.60 4.10
C TRP A 432 8.08 11.69 3.93
N TRP A 433 6.88 12.16 4.26
CA TRP A 433 5.71 11.30 4.26
C TRP A 433 5.25 10.92 2.84
N THR A 434 5.54 11.72 1.81
CA THR A 434 5.24 11.38 0.42
C THR A 434 6.23 10.39 -0.19
N THR A 435 7.44 10.30 0.34
CA THR A 435 8.50 9.41 -0.17
C THR A 435 8.65 8.14 0.67
N LYS A 436 8.55 8.26 2.00
CA LYS A 436 8.77 7.16 2.95
C LYS A 436 7.46 6.58 3.51
N GLY A 437 6.34 7.30 3.43
CA GLY A 437 5.02 6.77 3.77
C GLY A 437 4.49 5.90 2.62
N GLU A 438 4.27 4.62 2.88
CA GLU A 438 4.01 3.57 1.88
C GLU A 438 2.66 3.64 1.14
N SER A 439 1.86 4.69 1.32
CA SER A 439 0.49 4.66 0.84
C SER A 439 0.16 5.75 -0.17
N THR A 440 0.27 5.41 -1.46
CA THR A 440 -0.35 6.19 -2.54
C THR A 440 -1.58 5.45 -3.07
N LEU A 441 -2.76 6.03 -2.88
CA LEU A 441 -3.95 5.66 -3.64
C LEU A 441 -3.85 6.34 -5.01
N GLU A 442 -3.37 5.59 -5.99
CA GLU A 442 -3.30 5.94 -7.43
C GLU A 442 -2.89 7.40 -7.75
N THR A 443 -3.81 8.36 -7.67
CA THR A 443 -3.57 9.79 -7.99
C THR A 443 -3.71 10.71 -6.78
N ARG A 444 -4.05 10.19 -5.59
CA ARG A 444 -4.26 10.98 -4.37
C ARG A 444 -3.28 10.59 -3.29
N LEU A 445 -2.60 11.58 -2.76
CA LEU A 445 -1.72 11.40 -1.61
C LEU A 445 -2.52 10.95 -0.40
N ARG A 446 -2.05 9.90 0.28
CA ARG A 446 -2.62 9.42 1.53
C ARG A 446 -1.60 9.58 2.64
N TYR A 447 -1.92 10.41 3.62
CA TYR A 447 -1.15 10.54 4.84
C TYR A 447 -1.46 9.39 5.80
N THR A 448 -0.44 8.69 6.26
CA THR A 448 -0.58 7.63 7.27
C THR A 448 0.16 8.07 8.54
N PRO A 449 -0.54 8.34 9.66
CA PRO A 449 0.10 8.82 10.89
C PRO A 449 1.26 7.96 11.37
N SER A 450 1.11 6.63 11.30
CA SER A 450 2.14 5.67 11.72
C SER A 450 3.43 5.70 10.89
N ASP A 451 3.33 6.10 9.62
CA ASP A 451 4.46 6.04 8.69
C ASP A 451 4.96 7.44 8.31
N GLY A 452 4.06 8.44 8.36
CA GLY A 452 4.40 9.83 8.11
C GLY A 452 4.89 10.59 9.35
N PHE A 453 4.23 10.40 10.50
CA PHE A 453 4.54 11.13 11.73
C PHE A 453 5.38 10.30 12.72
N GLU A 454 4.98 9.06 13.03
CA GLU A 454 5.70 8.27 14.03
C GLU A 454 7.13 7.93 13.62
N THR A 455 7.42 7.93 12.32
CA THR A 455 8.78 7.73 11.80
C THR A 455 9.57 9.03 11.63
N PHE A 456 8.90 10.21 11.67
CA PHE A 456 9.56 11.48 11.40
C PHE A 456 10.44 11.91 12.59
N PRO A 457 11.74 12.16 12.42
CA PRO A 457 12.62 12.53 13.52
C PRO A 457 12.42 14.02 13.88
N LEU A 458 11.48 14.30 14.82
CA LEU A 458 11.11 15.68 15.21
C LEU A 458 12.33 16.49 15.70
N PRO A 459 12.57 17.72 15.21
CA PRO A 459 13.65 18.58 15.73
C PRO A 459 13.29 19.17 17.09
N GLU A 460 14.24 19.86 17.73
CA GLU A 460 13.92 20.75 18.84
C GLU A 460 13.11 21.93 18.34
N LEU A 461 11.97 22.18 18.99
CA LEU A 461 11.06 23.25 18.60
C LEU A 461 11.58 24.61 19.08
N THR A 462 11.73 25.55 18.15
CA THR A 462 12.25 26.88 18.41
C THR A 462 11.16 27.95 18.49
N ALA A 463 11.45 29.06 19.16
CA ALA A 463 10.56 30.22 19.20
C ALA A 463 10.36 30.87 17.80
N ARG A 464 11.30 30.69 16.87
CA ARG A 464 11.15 31.07 15.46
C ARG A 464 10.04 30.28 14.81
N MET A 465 10.02 28.94 15.02
CA MET A 465 8.97 28.07 14.48
C MET A 465 7.59 28.43 15.05
N ASP A 466 7.48 28.77 16.34
CA ASP A 466 6.20 29.20 16.91
C ASP A 466 5.67 30.45 16.21
N ARG A 467 6.51 31.49 16.04
CA ARG A 467 6.11 32.73 15.35
C ARG A 467 5.67 32.51 13.91
N VAL A 468 6.42 31.69 13.16
CA VAL A 468 6.10 31.38 11.75
C VAL A 468 4.82 30.57 11.64
N GLY A 469 4.59 29.63 12.57
CA GLY A 469 3.35 28.83 12.62
C GLY A 469 2.12 29.69 12.94
N GLU A 470 2.23 30.60 13.89
CA GLU A 470 1.18 31.57 14.23
C GLU A 470 0.87 32.48 13.02
N GLU A 471 1.91 32.98 12.34
CA GLU A 471 1.76 33.78 11.14
C GLU A 471 1.07 33.01 10.01
N LEU A 472 1.51 31.76 9.74
CA LEU A 472 0.85 30.88 8.76
C LEU A 472 -0.64 30.72 9.10
N HIS A 473 -0.96 30.43 10.35
CA HIS A 473 -2.34 30.27 10.77
C HIS A 473 -3.17 31.53 10.53
N SER A 474 -2.68 32.68 10.95
CA SER A 474 -3.36 33.95 10.82
C SER A 474 -3.56 34.38 9.36
N VAL A 475 -2.48 34.43 8.57
CA VAL A 475 -2.53 34.87 7.16
C VAL A 475 -3.36 33.92 6.32
N ARG A 476 -3.15 32.61 6.44
CA ARG A 476 -3.90 31.60 5.70
C ARG A 476 -5.39 31.70 5.98
N ARG A 477 -5.79 31.81 7.25
CA ARG A 477 -7.18 31.98 7.65
C ARG A 477 -7.79 33.27 7.09
N SER A 478 -7.06 34.39 7.16
CA SER A 478 -7.51 35.66 6.61
C SER A 478 -7.80 35.58 5.11
N VAL A 479 -6.88 35.00 4.35
CA VAL A 479 -7.03 34.81 2.88
C VAL A 479 -8.17 33.86 2.54
N MET A 480 -8.29 32.73 3.27
CA MET A 480 -9.38 31.78 3.06
C MET A 480 -10.75 32.40 3.28
N LEU A 481 -10.93 33.15 4.37
CA LEU A 481 -12.18 33.82 4.70
C LEU A 481 -12.47 34.98 3.74
N GLY A 482 -11.48 35.84 3.49
CA GLY A 482 -11.62 37.02 2.62
C GLY A 482 -12.00 36.69 1.18
N ARG A 483 -11.45 35.57 0.66
CA ARG A 483 -11.73 35.09 -0.70
C ARG A 483 -12.80 33.98 -0.77
N SER A 484 -13.36 33.57 0.36
CA SER A 484 -14.30 32.43 0.43
C SER A 484 -13.75 31.15 -0.21
N LEU A 485 -12.45 30.84 0.02
CA LEU A 485 -11.75 29.69 -0.52
C LEU A 485 -11.49 28.63 0.55
N GLY A 486 -11.78 27.37 0.21
CA GLY A 486 -11.29 26.24 1.01
C GLY A 486 -9.79 25.99 0.75
N LEU A 487 -9.18 25.20 1.63
CA LEU A 487 -7.74 24.90 1.66
C LEU A 487 -7.21 24.41 0.30
N THR A 488 -7.91 23.49 -0.35
CA THR A 488 -7.50 22.97 -1.67
C THR A 488 -7.46 24.06 -2.75
N LYS A 489 -8.49 24.91 -2.79
CA LYS A 489 -8.53 25.99 -3.80
C LYS A 489 -7.45 27.02 -3.54
N LEU A 490 -7.21 27.40 -2.29
CA LEU A 490 -6.15 28.32 -1.92
C LEU A 490 -4.77 27.79 -2.35
N TYR A 491 -4.46 26.54 -2.05
CA TYR A 491 -3.15 25.99 -2.39
C TYR A 491 -2.96 25.67 -3.88
N ASN A 492 -4.03 25.53 -4.64
CA ASN A 492 -3.93 25.56 -6.11
C ASN A 492 -3.39 26.92 -6.59
N LEU A 493 -3.82 28.04 -5.97
CA LEU A 493 -3.28 29.37 -6.30
C LEU A 493 -1.82 29.55 -5.84
N VAL A 494 -1.46 29.04 -4.67
CA VAL A 494 -0.07 29.06 -4.17
C VAL A 494 0.88 28.34 -5.13
N HIS A 495 0.45 27.24 -5.71
CA HIS A 495 1.26 26.44 -6.63
C HIS A 495 1.16 26.85 -8.10
N ASP A 496 0.35 27.85 -8.44
CA ASP A 496 0.22 28.36 -9.81
C ASP A 496 1.20 29.53 -10.02
N PRO A 497 2.23 29.38 -10.89
CA PRO A 497 3.19 30.44 -11.17
C PRO A 497 2.56 31.67 -11.82
N ALA A 498 1.39 31.56 -12.46
CA ALA A 498 0.71 32.69 -13.08
C ALA A 498 0.03 33.62 -12.04
N VAL A 499 -0.18 33.14 -10.82
CA VAL A 499 -0.80 33.93 -9.74
C VAL A 499 0.29 34.71 -9.01
N THR A 500 0.23 36.04 -9.11
CA THR A 500 1.26 36.96 -8.58
C THR A 500 0.72 37.97 -7.57
N ASP A 501 -0.53 37.83 -7.14
CA ASP A 501 -1.12 38.75 -6.16
C ASP A 501 -0.41 38.70 -4.79
N GLU A 502 -0.48 39.79 -4.05
CA GLU A 502 0.27 40.05 -2.82
C GLU A 502 0.01 38.98 -1.74
N GLU A 503 -1.26 38.59 -1.52
CA GLU A 503 -1.59 37.62 -0.48
C GLU A 503 -1.05 36.21 -0.78
N ILE A 504 -1.07 35.81 -2.06
CA ILE A 504 -0.51 34.52 -2.48
C ILE A 504 1.02 34.55 -2.43
N ARG A 505 1.62 35.69 -2.82
CA ARG A 505 3.07 35.89 -2.69
C ARG A 505 3.50 35.81 -1.22
N ARG A 506 2.75 36.46 -0.31
CA ARG A 506 3.03 36.39 1.14
C ARG A 506 2.94 34.96 1.67
N LEU A 507 1.97 34.17 1.24
CA LEU A 507 1.89 32.75 1.64
C LEU A 507 3.12 31.95 1.14
N ARG A 508 3.63 32.19 -0.06
CA ARG A 508 4.87 31.56 -0.55
C ARG A 508 6.08 31.95 0.29
N GLU A 509 6.19 33.24 0.67
CA GLU A 509 7.25 33.73 1.56
C GLU A 509 7.19 33.04 2.92
N ILE A 510 6.00 32.90 3.51
CA ILE A 510 5.81 32.20 4.77
C ILE A 510 6.21 30.71 4.64
N HIS A 511 5.87 30.05 3.54
CA HIS A 511 6.31 28.67 3.31
C HIS A 511 7.82 28.55 3.14
N THR A 512 8.46 29.52 2.51
CA THR A 512 9.94 29.60 2.47
C THR A 512 10.52 29.72 3.86
N GLU A 513 9.95 30.60 4.69
CA GLU A 513 10.38 30.82 6.08
C GLU A 513 10.15 29.58 6.97
N ILE A 514 9.05 28.86 6.76
CA ILE A 514 8.74 27.58 7.41
C ILE A 514 9.87 26.57 7.17
N ASP A 515 10.28 26.42 5.91
CA ASP A 515 11.30 25.44 5.54
C ASP A 515 12.67 25.79 6.11
N TYR A 516 13.08 27.06 6.05
CA TYR A 516 14.32 27.52 6.66
C TYR A 516 14.28 27.44 8.20
N ALA A 517 13.17 27.79 8.84
CA ALA A 517 13.03 27.64 10.28
C ALA A 517 13.11 26.17 10.72
N THR A 518 12.56 25.27 9.91
CA THR A 518 12.62 23.82 10.16
C THR A 518 14.03 23.29 9.92
N ALA A 519 14.70 23.66 8.82
CA ALA A 519 16.09 23.27 8.54
C ALA A 519 17.04 23.74 9.64
N GLN A 520 16.90 25.00 10.08
CA GLN A 520 17.67 25.56 11.19
C GLN A 520 17.46 24.79 12.51
N ALA A 521 16.23 24.34 12.79
CA ALA A 521 15.93 23.54 13.97
C ALA A 521 16.64 22.17 13.97
N TYR A 522 17.06 21.67 12.81
CA TYR A 522 17.94 20.51 12.65
C TYR A 522 19.44 20.88 12.66
N GLY A 523 19.79 22.16 12.67
CA GLY A 523 21.17 22.62 12.52
C GLY A 523 21.69 22.52 11.07
N TRP A 524 20.81 22.58 10.08
CA TRP A 524 21.16 22.46 8.64
C TRP A 524 21.21 23.85 7.97
N ASP A 525 21.99 24.75 8.56
CA ASP A 525 22.21 26.11 8.03
C ASP A 525 23.05 26.10 6.74
N ASP A 526 23.65 24.98 6.41
CA ASP A 526 24.44 24.76 5.19
C ASP A 526 23.61 24.49 3.93
N LEU A 527 22.29 24.28 4.07
CA LEU A 527 21.43 23.96 2.94
C LEU A 527 20.81 25.22 2.33
N ASP A 528 21.14 25.50 1.07
CA ASP A 528 20.30 26.35 0.24
C ASP A 528 19.12 25.54 -0.29
N LEU A 529 17.93 25.83 0.18
CA LEU A 529 16.73 25.05 -0.14
C LEU A 529 16.21 25.27 -1.57
N GLY A 530 16.69 26.29 -2.29
CA GLY A 530 16.39 26.51 -3.71
C GLY A 530 14.90 26.62 -4.03
N HIS A 531 14.14 27.37 -3.21
CA HIS A 531 12.70 27.53 -3.38
C HIS A 531 12.33 28.08 -4.75
N GLY A 532 11.32 27.46 -5.38
CA GLY A 532 10.84 27.85 -6.68
C GLY A 532 9.69 26.97 -7.16
N PHE A 533 9.28 27.19 -8.40
CA PHE A 533 8.29 26.33 -9.05
C PHE A 533 8.99 25.15 -9.73
N HIS A 534 8.92 24.00 -9.11
CA HIS A 534 9.52 22.76 -9.58
C HIS A 534 8.45 21.77 -10.07
N ASP A 535 8.80 20.99 -11.09
CA ASP A 535 7.96 19.89 -11.55
C ASP A 535 8.07 18.73 -10.57
N THR A 536 6.92 18.28 -10.06
CA THR A 536 6.80 17.17 -9.12
C THR A 536 5.82 16.14 -9.67
N ARG A 537 5.69 14.99 -9.00
CA ARG A 537 4.67 13.97 -9.35
C ARG A 537 3.24 14.48 -9.27
N GLN A 538 3.00 15.50 -8.42
CA GLN A 538 1.69 16.13 -8.26
C GLN A 538 1.48 17.32 -9.21
N GLY A 539 2.32 17.47 -10.21
CA GLY A 539 2.39 18.61 -11.11
C GLY A 539 3.37 19.67 -10.64
N ARG A 540 3.32 20.83 -11.28
CA ARG A 540 4.20 21.97 -10.95
C ARG A 540 3.80 22.57 -9.61
N ARG A 541 4.76 22.70 -8.67
CA ARG A 541 4.51 23.18 -7.30
C ARG A 541 5.59 24.16 -6.87
N PHE A 542 5.19 25.13 -6.04
CA PHE A 542 6.13 25.96 -5.29
C PHE A 542 6.65 25.11 -4.12
N THR A 543 7.94 24.77 -4.14
CA THR A 543 8.57 23.87 -3.17
C THR A 543 10.10 24.03 -3.21
N ILE A 544 10.83 23.27 -2.38
CA ILE A 544 12.29 23.20 -2.38
C ILE A 544 12.82 22.49 -3.63
N ALA A 545 14.07 22.76 -4.00
CA ALA A 545 14.71 22.15 -5.15
C ALA A 545 14.78 20.61 -5.05
N PRO A 546 14.53 19.87 -6.15
CA PRO A 546 14.45 18.40 -6.11
C PRO A 546 15.74 17.68 -5.67
N ASP A 547 16.91 18.24 -5.98
CA ASP A 547 18.21 17.73 -5.54
C ASP A 547 18.42 17.94 -4.04
N VAL A 548 18.02 19.10 -3.53
CA VAL A 548 18.02 19.39 -2.08
C VAL A 548 17.02 18.52 -1.34
N GLN A 549 15.89 18.21 -1.95
CA GLN A 549 14.90 17.28 -1.37
C GLN A 549 15.50 15.90 -1.10
N VAL A 550 16.37 15.40 -1.98
CA VAL A 550 17.08 14.12 -1.77
C VAL A 550 18.03 14.22 -0.58
N GLU A 551 18.80 15.31 -0.48
CA GLU A 551 19.71 15.53 0.65
C GLU A 551 18.96 15.65 1.98
N VAL A 552 17.84 16.37 2.01
CA VAL A 552 16.97 16.48 3.19
C VAL A 552 16.46 15.09 3.62
N LEU A 553 16.00 14.27 2.68
CA LEU A 553 15.52 12.92 2.97
C LEU A 553 16.62 12.01 3.51
N ASP A 554 17.84 12.16 3.01
CA ASP A 554 18.99 11.41 3.48
C ASP A 554 19.34 11.78 4.93
N ARG A 555 19.44 13.06 5.23
CA ARG A 555 19.70 13.55 6.59
C ARG A 555 18.61 13.15 7.57
N LEU A 556 17.34 13.22 7.16
CA LEU A 556 16.21 12.77 7.98
C LEU A 556 16.29 11.26 8.27
N LEU A 557 16.65 10.45 7.28
CA LEU A 557 16.73 9.00 7.46
C LEU A 557 17.91 8.60 8.34
N GLU A 558 19.08 9.25 8.20
CA GLU A 558 20.21 9.10 9.10
C GLU A 558 19.81 9.41 10.55
N LEU A 559 19.13 10.53 10.74
CA LEU A 559 18.67 10.96 12.06
C LEU A 559 17.62 10.01 12.65
N ASN A 560 16.69 9.49 11.81
CA ASN A 560 15.72 8.48 12.25
C ASN A 560 16.44 7.21 12.74
N HIS A 561 17.40 6.68 11.97
CA HIS A 561 18.14 5.49 12.32
C HIS A 561 18.97 5.68 13.60
N ALA A 562 19.65 6.83 13.76
CA ALA A 562 20.42 7.14 14.96
C ALA A 562 19.53 7.19 16.20
N ARG A 563 18.40 7.90 16.14
CA ARG A 563 17.43 7.98 17.24
C ARG A 563 16.81 6.64 17.60
N TYR A 564 16.46 5.86 16.59
CA TYR A 564 15.94 4.51 16.83
C TYR A 564 16.97 3.63 17.55
N ALA A 565 18.24 3.68 17.14
CA ALA A 565 19.32 2.95 17.80
C ALA A 565 19.49 3.38 19.27
N ASP A 566 19.40 4.69 19.54
CA ASP A 566 19.44 5.24 20.90
C ASP A 566 18.23 4.75 21.74
N GLU A 567 17.03 4.77 21.17
CA GLU A 567 15.81 4.28 21.83
C GLU A 567 15.87 2.77 22.11
N VAL A 568 16.46 1.98 21.22
CA VAL A 568 16.71 0.54 21.44
C VAL A 568 17.72 0.35 22.58
N GLY A 569 18.81 1.13 22.58
CA GLY A 569 19.80 1.12 23.68
C GLY A 569 19.21 1.48 25.05
N GLN A 570 18.18 2.36 25.06
CA GLN A 570 17.40 2.73 26.25
C GLN A 570 16.29 1.71 26.60
N GLY A 571 16.12 0.63 25.83
CA GLY A 571 15.11 -0.39 26.07
C GLY A 571 13.67 0.03 25.73
N ARG A 572 13.45 1.17 25.05
CA ARG A 572 12.10 1.69 24.74
C ARG A 572 11.32 0.82 23.77
N HIS A 573 11.99 0.00 22.97
CA HIS A 573 11.40 -0.96 22.02
C HIS A 573 11.32 -2.39 22.56
N ALA A 574 11.66 -2.64 23.83
CA ALA A 574 11.53 -3.94 24.46
C ALA A 574 10.03 -4.36 24.46
N LYS A 575 9.73 -5.51 23.87
CA LYS A 575 8.38 -6.09 23.91
C LYS A 575 8.00 -6.29 25.38
N LYS A 576 6.98 -5.58 25.87
CA LYS A 576 6.37 -5.90 27.17
C LYS A 576 5.98 -7.38 27.17
N PRO A 577 6.37 -8.16 28.18
CA PRO A 577 5.93 -9.56 28.28
C PRO A 577 4.42 -9.60 28.18
N ARG A 578 3.89 -10.36 27.24
CA ARG A 578 2.45 -10.59 27.13
C ARG A 578 2.00 -11.20 28.45
N ALA A 579 1.20 -10.49 29.25
CA ALA A 579 0.58 -11.04 30.43
C ALA A 579 -0.11 -12.35 30.01
N LYS A 580 0.31 -13.48 30.58
CA LYS A 580 -0.34 -14.78 30.37
C LYS A 580 -1.81 -14.57 30.79
N ARG A 581 -2.73 -14.69 29.85
CA ARG A 581 -4.15 -14.80 30.21
C ARG A 581 -4.27 -15.95 31.22
N PRO A 582 -4.95 -15.77 32.35
CA PRO A 582 -5.21 -16.88 33.27
C PRO A 582 -5.91 -17.98 32.47
N GLY A 583 -5.29 -19.16 32.45
CA GLY A 583 -5.83 -20.30 31.76
C GLY A 583 -7.21 -20.61 32.31
N ASN A 584 -8.21 -20.71 31.44
CA ASN A 584 -9.50 -21.33 31.78
C ASN A 584 -9.18 -22.76 32.19
N VAL A 585 -9.31 -23.03 33.47
CA VAL A 585 -9.34 -24.38 34.03
C VAL A 585 -10.64 -25.00 33.52
N ALA A 586 -10.54 -25.76 32.43
CA ALA A 586 -11.65 -26.58 31.97
C ALA A 586 -11.93 -27.65 33.03
N HIS A 587 -12.99 -27.51 33.79
CA HIS A 587 -13.57 -28.62 34.54
C HIS A 587 -13.96 -29.73 33.55
N ARG A 588 -13.17 -30.82 33.55
CA ARG A 588 -13.56 -32.08 32.90
C ARG A 588 -14.72 -32.67 33.75
N LEU A 589 -15.90 -32.67 33.16
CA LEU A 589 -16.98 -33.53 33.60
C LEU A 589 -16.73 -34.95 33.05
N PRO A 590 -17.06 -36.02 33.81
CA PRO A 590 -16.80 -37.40 33.38
C PRO A 590 -17.74 -37.83 32.27
N LEU A 591 -17.16 -38.52 31.28
CA LEU A 591 -17.87 -39.15 30.17
C LEU A 591 -18.74 -40.30 30.70
N GLY A 592 -20.04 -40.20 30.55
CA GLY A 592 -21.01 -41.30 30.69
C GLY A 592 -21.41 -41.82 29.31
N GLY A 593 -21.40 -43.13 29.18
CA GLY A 593 -21.93 -44.13 28.31
C GLY A 593 -22.43 -43.88 26.86
N PRO A 594 -22.52 -44.95 26.06
CA PRO A 594 -22.72 -44.84 24.62
C PRO A 594 -24.20 -44.62 24.25
N VAL A 595 -24.44 -43.63 23.34
CA VAL A 595 -25.74 -43.42 22.70
C VAL A 595 -25.69 -44.01 21.28
N GLN A 596 -26.70 -44.79 20.94
CA GLN A 596 -26.95 -45.42 19.62
C GLN A 596 -27.29 -44.38 18.55
N PRO A 597 -27.11 -44.69 17.28
CA PRO A 597 -27.35 -43.78 16.17
C PRO A 597 -28.83 -43.71 15.80
N GLU A 598 -29.35 -42.50 15.66
CA GLU A 598 -30.62 -42.24 14.97
C GLU A 598 -30.39 -41.84 13.53
N GLU A 599 -31.25 -42.37 12.64
CA GLU A 599 -31.26 -42.23 11.19
C GLU A 599 -31.64 -40.83 10.71
N PRO A 600 -31.34 -40.49 9.45
CA PRO A 600 -31.55 -39.16 8.92
C PRO A 600 -32.97 -38.97 8.38
N LEU A 601 -33.56 -37.82 8.66
CA LEU A 601 -34.78 -37.34 8.01
C LEU A 601 -34.45 -36.04 7.23
N PHE A 602 -34.50 -36.16 5.89
CA PHE A 602 -34.68 -35.19 4.82
C PHE A 602 -33.70 -34.00 4.76
#